data_74ac6a4aeaecf3ac85b75836f54c4b53
#
_entry.id   74ac6a4aeaecf3ac85b75836f54c4b53
#
_cell.length_a   1.000
_cell.length_b   1.000
_cell.length_c   1.000
_cell.angle_alpha   90.00
_cell.angle_beta   90.00
_cell.angle_gamma   90.00
#
_symmetry.space_group_name_H-M   'P 1'
#
loop_
_entity.id
_entity.type
_entity.pdbx_description
1 polymer ?
#
loop_
_entity_poly.entity_id
_entity_poly.type
_entity_poly.pdbx_seq_one_letter_code
_entity_poly.pdbx_strand_id
1 'polypeptide(L)'
;MRFLNEAPTFDLTYNDVFMVPSMSSVQSRQSVDLATPDGLGTTIPIVVSNMTAIAGRRMAETVARRGGLVVLPQDIPLDVVRTVVDFVKTRHTVFETPITMPGDGTVGEALSLIHKRAHGAVIVMDDDGRPAGIFTEHDAAGFDRFSQLHTSMSRDLIS
;
A
#
# COMPACT_ATOMS: atom_id res chain seq x y z
N MET A 1 17.14 7.06 21.32
CA MET A 1 16.58 8.21 22.10
C MET A 1 17.41 8.36 23.37
N ARG A 2 17.72 9.57 23.79
CA ARG A 2 18.45 9.85 25.03
C ARG A 2 17.52 10.61 25.98
N PHE A 3 17.33 10.11 27.18
CA PHE A 3 16.59 10.80 28.21
C PHE A 3 17.54 11.73 29.02
N LEU A 4 17.04 12.87 29.48
CA LEU A 4 17.79 13.76 30.38
C LEU A 4 17.88 13.17 31.78
N ASN A 5 16.85 12.43 32.19
CA ASN A 5 16.79 11.70 33.45
C ASN A 5 16.90 10.20 33.20
N GLU A 6 16.72 9.36 34.20
CA GLU A 6 16.61 7.92 34.04
C GLU A 6 15.49 7.56 33.07
N ALA A 7 15.75 6.56 32.24
CA ALA A 7 14.72 6.06 31.34
C ALA A 7 13.54 5.49 32.15
N PRO A 8 12.30 5.86 31.84
CA PRO A 8 11.14 5.34 32.55
C PRO A 8 11.02 3.82 32.36
N THR A 9 10.47 3.16 33.37
CA THR A 9 10.24 1.71 33.38
C THR A 9 8.90 1.31 32.80
N PHE A 10 8.16 2.26 32.25
CA PHE A 10 6.84 2.09 31.62
C PHE A 10 6.82 2.69 30.22
N ASP A 11 5.88 2.25 29.40
CA ASP A 11 5.70 2.78 28.06
C ASP A 11 5.18 4.22 28.08
N LEU A 12 5.75 5.05 27.20
CA LEU A 12 5.43 6.47 27.10
C LEU A 12 4.50 6.76 25.92
N THR A 13 3.61 7.71 26.13
CA THR A 13 2.83 8.35 25.07
C THR A 13 3.41 9.71 24.71
N TYR A 14 2.90 10.31 23.62
CA TYR A 14 3.32 11.66 23.23
C TYR A 14 2.99 12.74 24.26
N ASN A 15 2.01 12.48 25.14
CA ASN A 15 1.66 13.40 26.24
C ASN A 15 2.64 13.34 27.41
N ASP A 16 3.45 12.32 27.49
CA ASP A 16 4.38 12.08 28.61
C ASP A 16 5.79 12.61 28.33
N VAL A 17 6.06 13.06 27.09
CA VAL A 17 7.41 13.44 26.65
C VAL A 17 7.45 14.78 25.95
N PHE A 18 8.54 15.50 26.13
CA PHE A 18 8.89 16.70 25.38
C PHE A 18 10.27 16.52 24.75
N MET A 19 10.44 17.00 23.53
CA MET A 19 11.76 17.08 22.91
C MET A 19 12.49 18.33 23.40
N VAL A 20 13.67 18.11 23.97
CA VAL A 20 14.55 19.22 24.34
C VAL A 20 15.35 19.65 23.13
N PRO A 21 15.29 20.91 22.69
CA PRO A 21 16.08 21.41 21.59
C PRO A 21 17.58 21.20 21.83
N SER A 22 18.29 20.73 20.85
CA SER A 22 19.74 20.56 20.89
C SER A 22 20.37 20.89 19.54
N MET A 23 21.66 21.15 19.53
CA MET A 23 22.42 21.36 18.31
C MET A 23 22.51 20.03 17.55
N SER A 24 22.26 20.08 16.24
CA SER A 24 22.38 18.92 15.35
C SER A 24 23.40 19.20 14.24
N SER A 25 24.20 18.20 13.91
CA SER A 25 25.10 18.22 12.73
C SER A 25 24.44 17.68 11.46
N VAL A 26 23.18 17.26 11.55
CA VAL A 26 22.43 16.72 10.41
C VAL A 26 22.11 17.83 9.42
N GLN A 27 22.67 17.73 8.20
CA GLN A 27 22.50 18.73 7.14
C GLN A 27 21.25 18.50 6.30
N SER A 28 20.81 17.23 6.17
CA SER A 28 19.62 16.87 5.40
C SER A 28 18.77 15.85 6.15
N ARG A 29 17.45 16.03 6.13
CA ARG A 29 16.50 15.04 6.64
C ARG A 29 16.65 13.67 5.97
N GLN A 30 17.15 13.62 4.74
CA GLN A 30 17.37 12.38 4.01
C GLN A 30 18.58 11.58 4.51
N SER A 31 19.47 12.18 5.29
CA SER A 31 20.60 11.50 5.91
C SER A 31 20.28 10.87 7.26
N VAL A 32 19.02 11.00 7.72
CA VAL A 32 18.55 10.39 8.97
C VAL A 32 18.20 8.93 8.72
N ASP A 33 18.85 8.02 9.43
CA ASP A 33 18.48 6.60 9.42
C ASP A 33 17.20 6.41 10.25
N LEU A 34 16.17 5.86 9.61
CA LEU A 34 14.87 5.57 10.21
C LEU A 34 14.68 4.08 10.53
N ALA A 35 15.71 3.25 10.31
CA ALA A 35 15.64 1.84 10.65
C ALA A 35 15.35 1.64 12.14
N THR A 36 14.50 0.66 12.45
CA THR A 36 14.15 0.37 13.84
C THR A 36 15.23 -0.49 14.49
N PRO A 37 15.57 -0.25 15.77
CA PRO A 37 16.62 -0.98 16.49
C PRO A 37 16.15 -2.35 17.03
N ASP A 38 14.92 -2.76 16.74
CA ASP A 38 14.28 -3.96 17.30
C ASP A 38 14.65 -5.28 16.58
N GLY A 39 15.44 -5.21 15.51
CA GLY A 39 15.84 -6.37 14.73
C GLY A 39 14.78 -6.92 13.77
N LEU A 40 13.63 -6.28 13.63
CA LEU A 40 12.57 -6.69 12.69
C LEU A 40 12.92 -6.41 11.22
N GLY A 41 13.93 -5.58 10.97
CA GLY A 41 14.39 -5.22 9.62
C GLY A 41 13.52 -4.17 8.94
N THR A 42 12.68 -3.45 9.67
CA THR A 42 11.93 -2.31 9.15
C THR A 42 12.85 -1.12 8.91
N THR A 43 12.65 -0.43 7.78
CA THR A 43 13.47 0.74 7.38
C THR A 43 12.80 2.06 7.72
N ILE A 44 11.54 2.03 8.15
CA ILE A 44 10.79 3.17 8.70
C ILE A 44 10.07 2.76 9.97
N PRO A 45 9.95 3.64 10.99
CA PRO A 45 9.32 3.32 12.27
C PRO A 45 7.79 3.47 12.21
N ILE A 46 7.15 2.83 11.22
CA ILE A 46 5.70 2.85 11.05
C ILE A 46 5.14 1.45 11.24
N VAL A 47 4.27 1.31 12.22
CA VAL A 47 3.50 0.11 12.48
C VAL A 47 2.02 0.42 12.35
N VAL A 48 1.34 -0.25 11.45
CA VAL A 48 -0.13 -0.15 11.32
C VAL A 48 -0.77 -1.07 12.33
N SER A 49 -1.66 -0.51 13.14
CA SER A 49 -2.37 -1.27 14.18
C SER A 49 -3.39 -2.24 13.57
N ASN A 50 -3.75 -3.25 14.36
CA ASN A 50 -4.60 -4.39 14.02
C ASN A 50 -6.10 -4.05 13.87
N MET A 51 -6.42 -2.94 13.24
CA MET A 51 -7.81 -2.52 13.01
C MET A 51 -8.40 -3.24 11.79
N THR A 52 -9.49 -3.97 11.95
CA THR A 52 -10.11 -4.80 10.91
C THR A 52 -10.45 -4.02 9.63
N ALA A 53 -10.89 -2.77 9.76
CA ALA A 53 -11.21 -1.91 8.62
C ALA A 53 -9.97 -1.36 7.87
N ILE A 54 -8.79 -1.42 8.47
CA ILE A 54 -7.57 -0.76 7.97
C ILE A 54 -6.49 -1.78 7.62
N ALA A 55 -6.17 -2.70 8.55
CA ALA A 55 -5.04 -3.62 8.46
C ALA A 55 -5.31 -4.81 7.53
N GLY A 56 -5.80 -4.53 6.32
CA GLY A 56 -6.06 -5.53 5.29
C GLY A 56 -4.91 -5.70 4.31
N ARG A 57 -5.10 -6.62 3.36
CA ARG A 57 -4.12 -7.03 2.35
C ARG A 57 -3.43 -5.86 1.63
N ARG A 58 -4.19 -4.83 1.22
CA ARG A 58 -3.65 -3.68 0.49
C ARG A 58 -2.79 -2.78 1.36
N MET A 59 -3.23 -2.53 2.59
CA MET A 59 -2.45 -1.75 3.54
C MET A 59 -1.15 -2.47 3.87
N ALA A 60 -1.21 -3.77 4.11
CA ALA A 60 -0.03 -4.60 4.39
C ALA A 60 0.98 -4.56 3.24
N GLU A 61 0.53 -4.73 1.99
CA GLU A 61 1.37 -4.61 0.80
C GLU A 61 2.03 -3.23 0.69
N THR A 62 1.24 -2.17 0.84
CA THR A 62 1.72 -0.80 0.66
C THR A 62 2.75 -0.41 1.72
N VAL A 63 2.48 -0.74 2.98
CA VAL A 63 3.37 -0.40 4.09
C VAL A 63 4.63 -1.26 4.09
N ALA A 64 4.51 -2.57 3.79
CA ALA A 64 5.66 -3.45 3.65
C ALA A 64 6.62 -2.98 2.55
N ARG A 65 6.09 -2.57 1.38
CA ARG A 65 6.91 -2.02 0.28
C ARG A 65 7.65 -0.75 0.68
N ARG A 66 7.12 0.02 1.62
CA ARG A 66 7.76 1.23 2.17
C ARG A 66 8.67 0.96 3.38
N GLY A 67 8.81 -0.30 3.77
CA GLY A 67 9.70 -0.71 4.85
C GLY A 67 9.10 -0.65 6.25
N GLY A 68 7.78 -0.50 6.36
CA GLY A 68 7.06 -0.55 7.64
C GLY A 68 6.46 -1.93 7.94
N LEU A 69 5.70 -2.02 9.01
CA LEU A 69 5.06 -3.24 9.49
C LEU A 69 3.54 -3.06 9.60
N VAL A 70 2.79 -4.13 9.38
CA VAL A 70 1.34 -4.17 9.64
C VAL A 70 1.02 -5.32 10.57
N VAL A 71 0.29 -5.04 11.63
CA VAL A 71 -0.25 -6.08 12.52
C VAL A 71 -1.65 -6.43 12.01
N LEU A 72 -1.82 -7.69 11.61
CA LEU A 72 -3.13 -8.16 11.13
C LEU A 72 -4.11 -8.33 12.30
N PRO A 73 -5.42 -8.13 12.05
CA PRO A 73 -6.44 -8.34 13.07
C PRO A 73 -6.47 -9.78 13.58
N GLN A 74 -6.68 -9.97 14.87
CA GLN A 74 -6.73 -11.30 15.50
C GLN A 74 -8.07 -12.04 15.27
N ASP A 75 -9.11 -11.30 14.89
CA ASP A 75 -10.48 -11.79 14.71
C ASP A 75 -10.76 -12.34 13.30
N ILE A 76 -9.75 -12.37 12.43
CA ILE A 76 -9.87 -12.96 11.09
C ILE A 76 -9.42 -14.43 11.08
N PRO A 77 -10.05 -15.29 10.25
CA PRO A 77 -9.69 -16.71 10.14
C PRO A 77 -8.23 -16.92 9.72
N LEU A 78 -7.60 -18.00 10.20
CA LEU A 78 -6.19 -18.29 9.95
C LEU A 78 -5.87 -18.49 8.45
N ASP A 79 -6.77 -19.04 7.67
CA ASP A 79 -6.64 -19.20 6.22
C ASP A 79 -6.62 -17.83 5.50
N VAL A 80 -7.40 -16.87 5.98
CA VAL A 80 -7.36 -15.49 5.51
C VAL A 80 -6.03 -14.83 5.85
N VAL A 81 -5.52 -15.02 7.09
CA VAL A 81 -4.19 -14.52 7.49
C VAL A 81 -3.11 -15.07 6.55
N ARG A 82 -3.09 -16.40 6.30
CA ARG A 82 -2.15 -17.03 5.37
C ARG A 82 -2.24 -16.41 3.98
N THR A 83 -3.44 -16.26 3.45
CA THR A 83 -3.66 -15.64 2.13
C THR A 83 -3.12 -14.21 2.06
N VAL A 84 -3.29 -13.42 3.11
CA VAL A 84 -2.75 -12.05 3.18
C VAL A 84 -1.22 -12.07 3.22
N VAL A 85 -0.64 -12.92 4.06
CA VAL A 85 0.83 -13.04 4.18
C VAL A 85 1.45 -13.50 2.86
N ASP A 86 0.92 -14.55 2.26
CA ASP A 86 1.40 -15.08 0.96
C ASP A 86 1.28 -14.02 -0.12
N PHE A 87 0.15 -13.31 -0.17
CA PHE A 87 -0.03 -12.21 -1.10
C PHE A 87 1.07 -11.16 -0.94
N VAL A 88 1.33 -10.67 0.28
CA VAL A 88 2.33 -9.62 0.53
C VAL A 88 3.74 -10.12 0.18
N LYS A 89 4.08 -11.35 0.61
CA LYS A 89 5.41 -11.93 0.41
C LYS A 89 5.74 -12.24 -1.06
N THR A 90 4.74 -12.41 -1.89
CA THR A 90 4.91 -12.69 -3.34
C THR A 90 4.90 -11.42 -4.20
N ARG A 91 4.64 -10.23 -3.61
CA ARG A 91 4.61 -8.98 -4.39
C ARG A 91 6.01 -8.45 -4.66
N HIS A 92 6.12 -7.73 -5.78
CA HIS A 92 7.37 -7.06 -6.14
C HIS A 92 7.68 -5.95 -5.13
N THR A 93 8.96 -5.82 -4.76
CA THR A 93 9.39 -4.87 -3.70
C THR A 93 9.37 -3.41 -4.16
N VAL A 94 9.52 -3.15 -5.46
CA VAL A 94 9.57 -1.81 -6.06
C VAL A 94 8.27 -1.47 -6.78
N PHE A 95 7.81 -2.35 -7.69
CA PHE A 95 6.63 -2.07 -8.51
C PHE A 95 5.34 -2.35 -7.74
N GLU A 96 4.40 -1.42 -7.86
CA GLU A 96 3.06 -1.59 -7.27
C GLU A 96 2.26 -2.65 -8.02
N THR A 97 1.39 -3.34 -7.29
CA THR A 97 0.46 -4.32 -7.87
C THR A 97 -0.68 -3.55 -8.56
N PRO A 98 -0.87 -3.69 -9.87
CA PRO A 98 -1.96 -3.03 -10.57
C PRO A 98 -3.33 -3.57 -10.14
N ILE A 99 -4.37 -2.80 -10.38
CA ILE A 99 -5.73 -3.32 -10.43
C ILE A 99 -5.90 -3.94 -11.83
N THR A 100 -6.32 -5.19 -11.88
CA THR A 100 -6.59 -5.90 -13.14
C THR A 100 -8.06 -6.24 -13.25
N MET A 101 -8.61 -6.17 -14.47
CA MET A 101 -9.96 -6.59 -14.80
C MET A 101 -9.98 -7.31 -16.13
N PRO A 102 -10.95 -8.24 -16.37
CA PRO A 102 -11.15 -8.82 -17.68
C PRO A 102 -11.78 -7.80 -18.66
N GLY A 103 -11.63 -8.03 -19.95
CA GLY A 103 -12.12 -7.12 -20.99
C GLY A 103 -13.64 -6.99 -21.09
N ASP A 104 -14.38 -7.96 -20.59
CA ASP A 104 -15.84 -7.97 -20.47
C ASP A 104 -16.35 -7.26 -19.20
N GLY A 105 -15.46 -6.87 -18.30
CA GLY A 105 -15.79 -5.99 -17.16
C GLY A 105 -16.35 -4.65 -17.63
N THR A 106 -17.16 -4.00 -16.79
CA THR A 106 -17.85 -2.77 -17.17
C THR A 106 -17.06 -1.50 -16.78
N VAL A 107 -17.28 -0.42 -17.53
CA VAL A 107 -16.77 0.93 -17.25
C VAL A 107 -17.13 1.36 -15.82
N GLY A 108 -18.36 1.10 -15.37
CA GLY A 108 -18.82 1.45 -14.02
C GLY A 108 -18.06 0.73 -12.92
N GLU A 109 -17.74 -0.56 -13.10
CA GLU A 109 -16.92 -1.33 -12.17
C GLU A 109 -15.49 -0.80 -12.12
N ALA A 110 -14.87 -0.54 -13.27
CA ALA A 110 -13.53 0.01 -13.35
C ALA A 110 -13.43 1.37 -12.66
N LEU A 111 -14.35 2.30 -12.91
CA LEU A 111 -14.40 3.59 -12.24
C LEU A 111 -14.52 3.48 -10.71
N SER A 112 -15.27 2.47 -10.22
CA SER A 112 -15.36 2.22 -8.78
C SER A 112 -14.05 1.74 -8.15
N LEU A 113 -13.11 1.21 -8.95
CA LEU A 113 -11.82 0.67 -8.52
C LEU A 113 -10.67 1.66 -8.69
N ILE A 114 -10.73 2.54 -9.68
CA ILE A 114 -9.65 3.48 -10.04
C ILE A 114 -9.20 4.32 -8.83
N HIS A 115 -10.14 4.86 -8.05
CA HIS A 115 -9.82 5.68 -6.88
C HIS A 115 -9.22 4.90 -5.71
N LYS A 116 -9.17 3.57 -5.79
CA LYS A 116 -8.59 2.73 -4.73
C LYS A 116 -7.06 2.60 -4.82
N ARG A 117 -6.45 3.11 -5.89
CA ARG A 117 -4.99 3.10 -6.13
C ARG A 117 -4.50 4.47 -6.58
N ALA A 118 -3.24 4.77 -6.25
CA ALA A 118 -2.64 6.07 -6.55
C ALA A 118 -2.44 6.33 -8.05
N HIS A 119 -2.29 5.28 -8.86
CA HIS A 119 -2.04 5.42 -10.30
C HIS A 119 -3.30 5.60 -11.15
N GLY A 120 -4.51 5.56 -10.56
CA GLY A 120 -5.74 5.96 -11.22
C GLY A 120 -6.11 5.18 -12.50
N ALA A 121 -5.68 3.93 -12.62
CA ALA A 121 -5.87 3.11 -13.81
C ALA A 121 -6.19 1.66 -13.47
N VAL A 122 -6.81 0.97 -14.43
CA VAL A 122 -7.05 -0.48 -14.42
C VAL A 122 -6.34 -1.08 -15.63
N ILE A 123 -5.62 -2.18 -15.43
CA ILE A 123 -5.05 -2.98 -16.51
C ILE A 123 -6.09 -4.00 -16.96
N VAL A 124 -6.45 -3.97 -18.22
CA VAL A 124 -7.39 -4.92 -18.81
C VAL A 124 -6.59 -6.14 -19.30
N MET A 125 -7.02 -7.31 -18.85
CA MET A 125 -6.37 -8.59 -19.15
C MET A 125 -7.15 -9.32 -20.23
N ASP A 126 -6.42 -10.04 -21.08
CA ASP A 126 -7.02 -11.02 -22.01
C ASP A 126 -7.27 -12.37 -21.33
N ASP A 127 -7.83 -13.33 -22.09
CA ASP A 127 -8.15 -14.67 -21.61
C ASP A 127 -6.88 -15.49 -21.28
N ASP A 128 -5.74 -15.14 -21.85
CA ASP A 128 -4.43 -15.75 -21.57
C ASP A 128 -3.75 -15.15 -20.31
N GLY A 129 -4.39 -14.16 -19.67
CA GLY A 129 -3.84 -13.47 -18.51
C GLY A 129 -2.73 -12.48 -18.83
N ARG A 130 -2.69 -11.98 -20.09
CA ARG A 130 -1.75 -10.94 -20.52
C ARG A 130 -2.42 -9.57 -20.55
N PRO A 131 -1.68 -8.47 -20.35
CA PRO A 131 -2.22 -7.13 -20.51
C PRO A 131 -2.68 -6.89 -21.96
N ALA A 132 -3.97 -6.61 -22.13
CA ALA A 132 -4.60 -6.31 -23.42
C ALA A 132 -4.84 -4.79 -23.62
N GLY A 133 -4.88 -4.04 -22.53
CA GLY A 133 -5.10 -2.60 -22.57
C GLY A 133 -5.02 -1.97 -21.19
N ILE A 134 -5.11 -0.65 -21.17
CA ILE A 134 -5.22 0.16 -19.96
C ILE A 134 -6.50 1.00 -20.03
N PHE A 135 -7.16 1.15 -18.91
CA PHE A 135 -8.36 1.97 -18.78
C PHE A 135 -8.19 2.97 -17.64
N THR A 136 -8.45 4.23 -17.93
CA THR A 136 -8.39 5.35 -17.00
C THR A 136 -9.73 6.07 -16.92
N GLU A 137 -9.87 7.02 -16.01
CA GLU A 137 -11.07 7.87 -15.93
C GLU A 137 -11.29 8.68 -17.23
N HIS A 138 -10.21 9.05 -17.92
CA HIS A 138 -10.30 9.77 -19.21
C HIS A 138 -10.93 8.90 -20.31
N ASP A 139 -10.63 7.61 -20.35
CA ASP A 139 -11.18 6.66 -21.33
C ASP A 139 -12.68 6.40 -21.13
N ALA A 140 -13.22 6.75 -19.97
CA ALA A 140 -14.65 6.64 -19.68
C ALA A 140 -15.49 7.70 -20.38
N ALA A 141 -14.86 8.79 -20.88
CA ALA A 141 -15.57 9.90 -21.49
C ALA A 141 -16.33 9.45 -22.75
N GLY A 142 -17.64 9.61 -22.74
CA GLY A 142 -18.51 9.24 -23.86
C GLY A 142 -19.01 7.79 -23.85
N PHE A 143 -18.65 6.99 -22.85
CA PHE A 143 -19.14 5.63 -22.68
C PHE A 143 -20.17 5.53 -21.54
N ASP A 144 -21.16 4.67 -21.76
CA ASP A 144 -22.12 4.29 -20.71
C ASP A 144 -21.44 3.42 -19.64
N ARG A 145 -21.94 3.47 -18.40
CA ARG A 145 -21.39 2.69 -17.28
C ARG A 145 -21.46 1.17 -17.48
N PHE A 146 -22.39 0.70 -18.31
CA PHE A 146 -22.56 -0.72 -18.66
C PHE A 146 -21.74 -1.12 -19.88
N SER A 147 -21.07 -0.18 -20.56
CA SER A 147 -20.15 -0.51 -21.66
C SER A 147 -19.01 -1.38 -21.18
N GLN A 148 -18.58 -2.32 -22.00
CA GLN A 148 -17.48 -3.22 -21.69
C GLN A 148 -16.13 -2.54 -21.91
N LEU A 149 -15.13 -2.88 -21.06
CA LEU A 149 -13.82 -2.24 -21.07
C LEU A 149 -13.08 -2.41 -22.41
N HIS A 150 -13.22 -3.56 -23.06
CA HIS A 150 -12.56 -3.81 -24.34
C HIS A 150 -12.98 -2.83 -25.46
N THR A 151 -14.11 -2.13 -25.31
CA THR A 151 -14.59 -1.12 -26.27
C THR A 151 -14.04 0.28 -26.01
N SER A 152 -13.60 0.56 -24.78
CA SER A 152 -13.19 1.89 -24.34
C SER A 152 -11.72 2.00 -23.89
N MET A 153 -11.04 0.86 -23.67
CA MET A 153 -9.65 0.85 -23.22
C MET A 153 -8.67 1.31 -24.29
N SER A 154 -7.58 1.91 -23.88
CA SER A 154 -6.41 2.15 -24.71
C SER A 154 -5.60 0.87 -24.88
N ARG A 155 -5.30 0.48 -26.12
CA ARG A 155 -4.60 -0.78 -26.49
C ARG A 155 -3.11 -0.58 -26.77
N ASP A 156 -2.69 0.66 -26.99
CA ASP A 156 -1.29 0.97 -27.30
C ASP A 156 -0.48 1.01 -26.00
N LEU A 157 0.02 -0.17 -25.60
CA LEU A 157 0.81 -0.37 -24.40
C LEU A 157 2.30 -0.33 -24.73
N ILE A 158 3.05 0.53 -24.04
CA ILE A 158 4.51 0.49 -24.06
C ILE A 158 4.95 -0.50 -22.97
N SER A 159 5.58 -1.59 -23.38
CA SER A 159 6.09 -2.65 -22.50
C SER A 159 7.62 -2.68 -22.48
#